data_0c3e16b4f5076222ff1f088f6c85481c
#
_entry.id   0c3e16b4f5076222ff1f088f6c85481c
#
_cell.length_a   1.000
_cell.length_b   1.000
_cell.length_c   1.000
_cell.angle_alpha   90.00
_cell.angle_beta   90.00
_cell.angle_gamma   90.00
#
_symmetry.space_group_name_H-M   'P 1'
#
loop_
_entity.id
_entity.type
_entity.pdbx_description
1 polymer ?
#
loop_
_entity_poly.entity_id
_entity_poly.type
_entity_poly.pdbx_seq_one_letter_code
_entity_poly.pdbx_strand_id
1 'polypeptide(L)'
;MLTLVSIHFLLLGFFNPTDLPYAEIENSFEINDSDLIISNCEEMVLMDIEDDEGIYNHSQARMVLNDFFTSYPNGNFEYSFQGKESDEEIFSLAYYTVLSLKFTVLMSFSKLENKIQSIRISK
;
A
#
# COMPACT_ATOMS: atom_id res chain seq x y z
N MET A 1 -41.43 5.85 -0.92
CA MET A 1 -41.27 4.37 -0.86
C MET A 1 -40.24 3.90 -1.85
N LEU A 2 -40.43 4.14 -3.12
CA LEU A 2 -39.47 3.73 -4.14
C LEU A 2 -38.11 4.39 -3.99
N THR A 3 -38.11 5.64 -3.56
CA THR A 3 -36.86 6.37 -3.30
C THR A 3 -36.01 5.75 -2.21
N LEU A 4 -36.63 5.22 -1.16
CA LEU A 4 -35.95 4.55 -0.07
C LEU A 4 -35.25 3.26 -0.54
N VAL A 5 -35.94 2.48 -1.38
CA VAL A 5 -35.38 1.26 -1.94
C VAL A 5 -34.20 1.59 -2.84
N SER A 6 -34.30 2.65 -3.62
CA SER A 6 -33.26 3.10 -4.52
C SER A 6 -32.00 3.53 -3.76
N ILE A 7 -32.18 4.27 -2.68
CA ILE A 7 -31.08 4.72 -1.84
C ILE A 7 -30.37 3.53 -1.18
N HIS A 8 -31.16 2.57 -0.71
CA HIS A 8 -30.63 1.37 -0.09
C HIS A 8 -29.76 0.57 -1.06
N PHE A 9 -30.21 0.48 -2.29
CA PHE A 9 -29.48 -0.22 -3.34
C PHE A 9 -28.16 0.48 -3.66
N LEU A 10 -28.15 1.79 -3.69
CA LEU A 10 -26.94 2.59 -3.89
C LEU A 10 -25.90 2.33 -2.80
N LEU A 11 -26.33 2.27 -1.54
CA LEU A 11 -25.44 1.99 -0.43
C LEU A 11 -24.77 0.63 -0.57
N LEU A 12 -25.49 -0.37 -1.02
CA LEU A 12 -24.92 -1.69 -1.27
C LEU A 12 -23.86 -1.65 -2.38
N GLY A 13 -24.05 -0.78 -3.36
CA GLY A 13 -23.09 -0.62 -4.45
C GLY A 13 -21.75 -0.05 -4.01
N PHE A 14 -21.70 0.62 -2.85
CA PHE A 14 -20.44 1.16 -2.33
C PHE A 14 -19.60 0.13 -1.56
N PHE A 15 -20.18 -0.98 -1.17
CA PHE A 15 -19.42 -2.05 -0.51
C PHE A 15 -18.77 -2.93 -1.55
N ASN A 16 -17.65 -2.47 -2.04
CA ASN A 16 -16.83 -3.24 -2.95
C ASN A 16 -15.69 -3.87 -2.14
N PRO A 17 -15.68 -5.20 -1.98
CA PRO A 17 -14.64 -5.86 -1.20
C PRO A 17 -13.23 -5.73 -1.79
N THR A 18 -13.13 -5.20 -3.01
CA THR A 18 -11.84 -4.97 -3.66
C THR A 18 -11.33 -3.54 -3.50
N ASP A 19 -12.07 -2.70 -2.76
CA ASP A 19 -11.62 -1.35 -2.49
C ASP A 19 -10.45 -1.39 -1.52
N LEU A 20 -9.29 -0.99 -2.00
CA LEU A 20 -8.06 -0.93 -1.23
C LEU A 20 -7.73 0.51 -0.86
N PRO A 21 -6.99 0.73 0.24
CA PRO A 21 -6.72 2.07 0.75
C PRO A 21 -5.61 2.79 -0.04
N TYR A 22 -5.76 2.89 -1.34
CA TYR A 22 -4.72 3.46 -2.21
C TYR A 22 -4.40 4.92 -1.88
N ALA A 23 -5.42 5.74 -1.64
CA ALA A 23 -5.21 7.16 -1.34
C ALA A 23 -4.50 7.35 0.00
N GLU A 24 -4.86 6.56 0.99
CA GLU A 24 -4.21 6.59 2.31
C GLU A 24 -2.75 6.17 2.22
N ILE A 25 -2.47 5.12 1.46
CA ILE A 25 -1.10 4.65 1.25
C ILE A 25 -0.27 5.71 0.53
N GLU A 26 -0.81 6.30 -0.53
CA GLU A 26 -0.14 7.38 -1.25
C GLU A 26 0.23 8.52 -0.31
N ASN A 27 -0.73 9.01 0.47
CA ASN A 27 -0.49 10.07 1.44
C ASN A 27 0.57 9.67 2.46
N SER A 28 0.51 8.43 2.94
CA SER A 28 1.45 7.93 3.94
C SER A 28 2.89 7.95 3.44
N PHE A 29 3.10 7.57 2.18
CA PHE A 29 4.43 7.63 1.58
C PHE A 29 4.89 9.08 1.43
N GLU A 30 4.03 9.99 1.02
CA GLU A 30 4.40 11.39 0.80
C GLU A 30 4.77 12.11 2.09
N ILE A 31 4.10 11.78 3.20
CA ILE A 31 4.43 12.37 4.49
C ILE A 31 5.40 11.51 5.32
N ASN A 32 5.85 10.41 4.75
CA ASN A 32 6.78 9.45 5.39
C ASN A 32 6.23 8.89 6.71
N ASP A 33 4.94 8.57 6.72
CA ASP A 33 4.26 8.02 7.90
C ASP A 33 4.32 6.49 7.87
N SER A 34 5.36 5.92 8.45
CA SER A 34 5.55 4.48 8.52
C SER A 34 4.42 3.79 9.28
N ASP A 35 3.94 4.40 10.36
CA ASP A 35 2.88 3.81 11.17
C ASP A 35 1.60 3.61 10.34
N LEU A 36 1.26 4.59 9.51
CA LEU A 36 0.06 4.51 8.70
C LEU A 36 0.20 3.46 7.59
N ILE A 37 1.39 3.35 6.99
CA ILE A 37 1.66 2.29 6.01
C ILE A 37 1.51 0.92 6.67
N ILE A 38 2.14 0.73 7.83
CA ILE A 38 2.11 -0.54 8.55
C ILE A 38 0.71 -0.90 9.02
N SER A 39 -0.12 0.08 9.35
CA SER A 39 -1.51 -0.18 9.75
C SER A 39 -2.33 -0.85 8.63
N ASN A 40 -1.89 -0.71 7.39
CA ASN A 40 -2.51 -1.35 6.22
C ASN A 40 -1.87 -2.68 5.85
N CYS A 41 -0.91 -3.16 6.64
CA CYS A 41 -0.22 -4.42 6.40
C CYS A 41 -0.81 -5.57 7.21
N GLU A 42 -0.62 -6.78 6.68
CA GLU A 42 -0.87 -7.99 7.47
C GLU A 42 0.08 -8.03 8.67
N GLU A 43 -0.24 -8.88 9.64
CA GLU A 43 0.55 -9.00 10.87
C GLU A 43 2.04 -9.29 10.59
N MET A 44 2.28 -10.14 9.61
CA MET A 44 3.64 -10.39 9.10
C MET A 44 3.68 -9.94 7.65
N VAL A 45 4.67 -9.13 7.32
CA VAL A 45 4.79 -8.55 5.98
C VAL A 45 6.17 -8.84 5.40
N LEU A 46 6.19 -9.22 4.13
CA LEU A 46 7.42 -9.40 3.39
C LEU A 46 7.88 -8.02 2.90
N MET A 47 9.10 -7.63 3.24
CA MET A 47 9.69 -6.41 2.73
C MET A 47 11.00 -6.70 2.03
N ASP A 48 11.15 -6.13 0.84
CA ASP A 48 12.38 -6.17 0.07
C ASP A 48 12.72 -4.73 -0.28
N ILE A 49 13.52 -4.11 0.57
CA ILE A 49 13.89 -2.70 0.44
C ILE A 49 15.36 -2.61 0.02
N GLU A 50 15.59 -2.16 -1.21
CA GLU A 50 16.94 -2.03 -1.78
C GLU A 50 17.76 -3.32 -1.64
N ASP A 51 17.13 -4.45 -2.02
CA ASP A 51 17.72 -5.79 -1.99
C ASP A 51 17.95 -6.39 -0.59
N ASP A 52 17.42 -5.74 0.45
CA ASP A 52 17.42 -6.27 1.81
C ASP A 52 16.03 -6.85 2.09
N GLU A 53 15.94 -8.18 2.05
CA GLU A 53 14.66 -8.88 2.13
C GLU A 53 14.47 -9.56 3.49
N GLY A 54 13.27 -9.43 4.04
CA GLY A 54 12.91 -10.10 5.27
C GLY A 54 11.40 -10.15 5.46
N ILE A 55 10.98 -11.03 6.36
CA ILE A 55 9.60 -11.11 6.83
C ILE A 55 9.57 -10.53 8.23
N TYR A 56 8.76 -9.49 8.41
CA TYR A 56 8.79 -8.68 9.63
C TYR A 56 7.41 -8.57 10.27
N ASN A 57 7.39 -8.49 11.60
CA ASN A 57 6.20 -8.06 12.32
C ASN A 57 6.08 -6.54 12.19
N HIS A 58 4.98 -5.96 12.70
CA HIS A 58 4.72 -4.52 12.55
C HIS A 58 5.83 -3.64 13.13
N SER A 59 6.34 -4.00 14.31
CA SER A 59 7.41 -3.22 14.96
C SER A 59 8.68 -3.20 14.13
N GLN A 60 9.09 -4.35 13.62
CA GLN A 60 10.29 -4.48 12.78
C GLN A 60 10.10 -3.79 11.42
N ALA A 61 8.93 -3.98 10.81
CA ALA A 61 8.62 -3.38 9.52
C ALA A 61 8.62 -1.86 9.60
N ARG A 62 8.11 -1.30 10.71
CA ARG A 62 8.16 0.15 10.94
C ARG A 62 9.59 0.67 10.94
N MET A 63 10.50 -0.04 11.59
CA MET A 63 11.91 0.35 11.64
C MET A 63 12.53 0.33 10.25
N VAL A 64 12.23 -0.69 9.46
CA VAL A 64 12.75 -0.79 8.09
C VAL A 64 12.28 0.38 7.23
N LEU A 65 10.99 0.73 7.32
CA LEU A 65 10.46 1.87 6.58
C LEU A 65 11.02 3.20 7.08
N ASN A 66 11.17 3.36 8.39
CA ASN A 66 11.75 4.58 8.96
C ASN A 66 13.18 4.79 8.47
N ASP A 67 13.97 3.73 8.39
CA ASP A 67 15.33 3.81 7.86
C ASP A 67 15.33 4.26 6.40
N PHE A 68 14.41 3.71 5.60
CA PHE A 68 14.27 4.10 4.21
C PHE A 68 13.91 5.59 4.09
N PHE A 69 12.91 6.04 4.84
CA PHE A 69 12.47 7.44 4.78
C PHE A 69 13.49 8.41 5.36
N THR A 70 14.30 7.96 6.30
CA THR A 70 15.41 8.79 6.83
C THR A 70 16.44 9.06 5.75
N SER A 71 16.71 8.06 4.91
CA SER A 71 17.65 8.20 3.80
C SER A 71 17.05 8.96 2.63
N TYR A 72 15.75 8.83 2.40
CA TYR A 72 15.07 9.39 1.23
C TYR A 72 13.76 10.08 1.64
N PRO A 73 13.85 11.21 2.35
CA PRO A 73 12.66 11.88 2.88
C PRO A 73 11.91 12.71 1.85
N ASN A 74 10.61 12.91 2.10
CA ASN A 74 9.76 13.87 1.38
C ASN A 74 9.68 13.62 -0.12
N GLY A 75 9.57 12.37 -0.51
CA GLY A 75 9.42 12.00 -1.90
C GLY A 75 8.01 12.24 -2.43
N ASN A 76 7.90 12.21 -3.75
CA ASN A 76 6.62 12.25 -4.45
C ASN A 76 6.22 10.82 -4.79
N PHE A 77 4.98 10.45 -4.46
CA PHE A 77 4.47 9.10 -4.71
C PHE A 77 3.37 9.15 -5.78
N GLU A 78 3.49 8.29 -6.79
CA GLU A 78 2.53 8.25 -7.88
C GLU A 78 2.33 6.82 -8.34
N TYR A 79 1.07 6.37 -8.37
CA TYR A 79 0.76 5.04 -8.90
C TYR A 79 0.93 4.99 -10.41
N SER A 80 1.56 3.92 -10.89
CA SER A 80 1.60 3.58 -12.30
C SER A 80 0.38 2.73 -12.65
N PHE A 81 0.08 1.74 -11.81
CA PHE A 81 -1.17 1.00 -11.93
C PHE A 81 -1.63 0.50 -10.56
N GLN A 82 -2.92 0.23 -10.47
CA GLN A 82 -3.58 -0.30 -9.28
C GLN A 82 -4.44 -1.49 -9.67
N GLY A 83 -4.56 -2.44 -8.74
CA GLY A 83 -5.59 -3.46 -8.84
C GLY A 83 -5.38 -4.54 -9.88
N LYS A 84 -4.13 -4.85 -10.24
CA LYS A 84 -3.88 -5.97 -11.15
C LYS A 84 -4.00 -7.27 -10.38
N GLU A 85 -5.03 -8.06 -10.71
CA GLU A 85 -5.34 -9.28 -9.98
C GLU A 85 -4.63 -10.50 -10.51
N SER A 86 -4.21 -11.35 -9.59
CA SER A 86 -3.85 -12.74 -9.83
C SER A 86 -4.81 -13.60 -9.01
N ASP A 87 -4.55 -14.91 -8.89
CA ASP A 87 -5.46 -15.83 -8.19
C ASP A 87 -5.66 -15.45 -6.71
N GLU A 88 -4.60 -15.09 -6.01
CA GLU A 88 -4.65 -14.84 -4.56
C GLU A 88 -4.24 -13.43 -4.17
N GLU A 89 -3.71 -12.65 -5.09
CA GLU A 89 -3.11 -11.37 -4.80
C GLU A 89 -3.63 -10.26 -5.70
N ILE A 90 -3.55 -9.05 -5.19
CA ILE A 90 -3.82 -7.85 -5.97
C ILE A 90 -2.54 -7.02 -5.95
N PHE A 91 -2.05 -6.64 -7.12
CA PHE A 91 -0.80 -5.90 -7.25
C PHE A 91 -1.03 -4.44 -7.57
N SER A 92 -0.18 -3.59 -7.06
CA SER A 92 -0.06 -2.20 -7.48
C SER A 92 1.39 -1.84 -7.64
N LEU A 93 1.66 -0.92 -8.56
CA LEU A 93 2.99 -0.40 -8.82
C LEU A 93 2.94 1.11 -8.73
N ALA A 94 3.89 1.67 -8.00
CA ALA A 94 4.02 3.11 -7.85
C ALA A 94 5.48 3.52 -7.98
N TYR A 95 5.69 4.81 -8.11
CA TYR A 95 7.01 5.40 -8.10
C TYR A 95 7.12 6.37 -6.94
N TYR A 96 8.21 6.27 -6.21
CA TYR A 96 8.55 7.19 -5.14
C TYR A 96 9.82 7.93 -5.58
N THR A 97 9.69 9.22 -5.83
CA THR A 97 10.78 10.02 -6.41
C THR A 97 11.27 11.03 -5.40
N VAL A 98 12.57 11.01 -5.12
CA VAL A 98 13.24 11.94 -4.22
C VAL A 98 14.39 12.56 -4.97
N LEU A 99 14.31 13.87 -5.22
CA LEU A 99 15.33 14.57 -6.01
C LEU A 99 15.47 13.90 -7.39
N SER A 100 16.67 13.39 -7.72
CA SER A 100 16.91 12.71 -9.00
C SER A 100 16.73 11.19 -8.91
N LEU A 101 16.39 10.67 -7.74
CA LEU A 101 16.24 9.22 -7.52
C LEU A 101 14.79 8.81 -7.69
N LYS A 102 14.58 7.74 -8.46
CA LYS A 102 13.25 7.18 -8.68
C LYS A 102 13.23 5.73 -8.20
N PHE A 103 12.41 5.48 -7.20
CA PHE A 103 12.21 4.13 -6.67
C PHE A 103 10.92 3.55 -7.21
N THR A 104 10.96 2.28 -7.54
CA THR A 104 9.77 1.50 -7.86
C THR A 104 9.24 0.90 -6.57
N VAL A 105 7.95 1.07 -6.30
CA VAL A 105 7.27 0.52 -5.13
C VAL A 105 6.24 -0.47 -5.60
N LEU A 106 6.55 -1.76 -5.46
CA LEU A 106 5.64 -2.83 -5.83
C LEU A 106 5.00 -3.37 -4.55
N MET A 107 3.68 -3.33 -4.49
CA MET A 107 2.94 -3.86 -3.36
C MET A 107 2.00 -4.96 -3.81
N SER A 108 1.89 -6.01 -2.98
CA SER A 108 0.85 -7.00 -3.16
C SER A 108 -0.06 -7.01 -1.94
N PHE A 109 -1.35 -7.16 -2.22
CA PHE A 109 -2.39 -7.19 -1.20
C PHE A 109 -3.03 -8.57 -1.20
N SER A 110 -3.33 -9.08 -0.03
CA SER A 110 -4.09 -10.31 0.11
C SER A 110 -5.55 -10.05 -0.28
N LYS A 111 -6.11 -10.87 -1.17
CA LYS A 111 -7.54 -10.79 -1.49
C LYS A 111 -8.41 -11.15 -0.30
N LEU A 112 -7.90 -12.00 0.58
CA LEU A 112 -8.64 -12.46 1.74
C LEU A 112 -8.84 -11.34 2.77
N GLU A 113 -7.82 -10.53 3.02
CA GLU A 113 -7.86 -9.52 4.06
C GLU A 113 -7.81 -8.09 3.54
N ASN A 114 -7.54 -7.89 2.24
CA ASN A 114 -7.35 -6.58 1.63
C ASN A 114 -6.25 -5.76 2.30
N LYS A 115 -5.23 -6.45 2.79
CA LYS A 115 -4.08 -5.83 3.44
C LYS A 115 -2.81 -6.09 2.66
N ILE A 116 -1.84 -5.21 2.84
CA ILE A 116 -0.53 -5.36 2.22
C ILE A 116 0.16 -6.59 2.82
N GLN A 117 0.53 -7.52 1.96
CA GLN A 117 1.32 -8.69 2.36
C GLN A 117 2.77 -8.58 1.95
N SER A 118 3.10 -7.74 0.97
CA SER A 118 4.48 -7.49 0.58
C SER A 118 4.69 -6.09 0.05
N ILE A 119 5.87 -5.54 0.32
CA ILE A 119 6.33 -4.25 -0.20
C ILE A 119 7.74 -4.43 -0.73
N ARG A 120 7.94 -4.13 -2.01
CA ARG A 120 9.28 -4.12 -2.59
C ARG A 120 9.61 -2.72 -3.08
N ILE A 121 10.72 -2.17 -2.63
CA ILE A 121 11.21 -0.84 -3.04
C ILE A 121 12.60 -1.01 -3.64
N SER A 122 12.74 -0.63 -4.91
CA SER A 122 14.00 -0.76 -5.64
C SER A 122 14.20 0.40 -6.61
N LYS A 123 15.46 0.69 -6.93
CA LYS A 123 15.78 1.73 -7.93
C LYS A 123 15.48 1.27 -9.34
#